data_9cf53832f38e668397602f2408ee5767
#
_entry.id   9cf53832f38e668397602f2408ee5767
#
_cell.length_a   1.000
_cell.length_b   1.000
_cell.length_c   1.000
_cell.angle_alpha   90.00
_cell.angle_beta   90.00
_cell.angle_gamma   90.00
#
_symmetry.space_group_name_H-M   'P 1'
#
loop_
_entity.id
_entity.type
_entity.pdbx_description
1 polymer ?
#
loop_
_entity_poly.entity_id
_entity_poly.type
_entity_poly.pdbx_seq_one_letter_code
_entity_poly.pdbx_strand_id
1 'polypeptide(L)'
;MRSAKVLYKNEETGIITQNDDGSFSFRYHSNWLGDSQKPSISLTLPKSTDGYSSKFLFPFFYNMLPEGTNKQMACAFHRIEPEDYFGLLMNTANIDSIGAVRIIKI
;
A
#
# COMPACT_ATOMS: atom_id res chain seq x y z
N MET A 1 1.40 8.08 13.29
CA MET A 1 0.57 7.70 12.12
C MET A 1 1.28 8.04 10.83
N ARG A 2 1.34 7.11 9.91
CA ARG A 2 1.96 7.33 8.59
C ARG A 2 0.95 6.96 7.52
N SER A 3 0.92 7.73 6.42
CA SER A 3 -0.02 7.50 5.33
C SER A 3 0.70 7.55 3.99
N ALA A 4 0.14 6.85 3.01
CA ALA A 4 0.66 6.83 1.66
C ALA A 4 -0.49 6.76 0.66
N LYS A 5 -0.25 7.35 -0.51
CA LYS A 5 -1.19 7.28 -1.63
C LYS A 5 -1.05 5.94 -2.33
N VAL A 6 -2.17 5.33 -2.68
CA VAL A 6 -2.20 4.12 -3.49
C VAL A 6 -2.64 4.54 -4.89
N LEU A 7 -1.78 4.29 -5.89
CA LEU A 7 -2.07 4.63 -7.28
C LEU A 7 -2.31 3.36 -8.08
N TYR A 8 -3.24 3.43 -9.02
CA TYR A 8 -3.50 2.36 -9.99
C TYR A 8 -3.37 2.98 -11.38
N LYS A 9 -2.41 2.48 -12.16
CA LYS A 9 -2.08 3.04 -13.49
C LYS A 9 -1.89 4.54 -13.42
N ASN A 10 -1.15 4.99 -12.39
CA ASN A 10 -0.80 6.38 -12.13
C ASN A 10 -1.98 7.28 -11.72
N GLU A 11 -3.14 6.69 -11.41
CA GLU A 11 -4.26 7.44 -10.85
C GLU A 11 -4.41 7.13 -9.35
N GLU A 12 -4.63 8.15 -8.53
CA GLU A 12 -4.78 7.97 -7.10
C GLU A 12 -6.11 7.29 -6.78
N THR A 13 -6.05 6.11 -6.18
CA THR A 13 -7.24 5.31 -5.87
C THR A 13 -7.69 5.44 -4.43
N GLY A 14 -6.76 5.66 -3.52
CA GLY A 14 -7.06 5.71 -2.10
C GLY A 14 -5.83 5.95 -1.25
N ILE A 15 -6.02 5.81 0.05
CA ILE A 15 -4.98 6.05 1.05
C ILE A 15 -4.84 4.82 1.95
N ILE A 16 -3.60 4.36 2.11
CA ILE A 16 -3.26 3.37 3.13
C ILE A 16 -2.59 4.09 4.30
N THR A 17 -2.95 3.72 5.51
CA THR A 17 -2.46 4.37 6.73
C THR A 17 -2.00 3.32 7.72
N GLN A 18 -0.87 3.55 8.37
CA GLN A 18 -0.49 2.85 9.58
C GLN A 18 -0.87 3.74 10.76
N ASN A 19 -1.77 3.25 11.59
CA ASN A 19 -2.28 3.99 12.74
C ASN A 19 -1.27 3.96 13.90
N ASP A 20 -1.50 4.81 14.91
CA ASP A 20 -0.57 4.92 16.05
C ASP A 20 -0.45 3.63 16.85
N ASP A 21 -1.48 2.80 16.84
CA ASP A 21 -1.46 1.50 17.53
C ASP A 21 -0.81 0.39 16.71
N GLY A 22 -0.29 0.72 15.52
CA GLY A 22 0.36 -0.24 14.63
C GLY A 22 -0.58 -0.94 13.66
N SER A 23 -1.89 -0.74 13.78
CA SER A 23 -2.86 -1.30 12.85
C SER A 23 -2.85 -0.54 11.52
N PHE A 24 -3.52 -1.11 10.51
CA PHE A 24 -3.54 -0.54 9.17
C PHE A 24 -4.98 -0.26 8.74
N SER A 25 -5.14 0.79 7.95
CA SER A 25 -6.41 1.14 7.32
C SER A 25 -6.19 1.40 5.84
N PHE A 26 -7.16 1.01 5.01
CA PHE A 26 -7.16 1.38 3.61
C PHE A 26 -8.54 1.88 3.23
N ARG A 27 -8.58 3.01 2.53
CA ARG A 27 -9.85 3.61 2.11
C ARG A 27 -9.72 4.13 0.68
N TYR A 28 -10.67 3.73 -0.17
CA TYR A 28 -10.76 4.25 -1.52
C TYR A 28 -11.22 5.71 -1.49
N HIS A 29 -10.76 6.50 -2.46
CA HIS A 29 -11.30 7.84 -2.67
C HIS A 29 -12.73 7.76 -3.23
N SER A 30 -13.56 8.74 -2.88
CA SER A 30 -14.94 8.79 -3.35
C SER A 30 -15.01 8.86 -4.88
N ASN A 31 -14.10 9.58 -5.52
CA ASN A 31 -14.04 9.65 -6.99
C ASN A 31 -13.83 8.29 -7.63
N TRP A 32 -12.98 7.45 -7.01
CA TRP A 32 -12.72 6.10 -7.50
C TRP A 32 -13.92 5.21 -7.29
N LEU A 33 -14.54 5.30 -6.10
CA LEU A 33 -15.72 4.51 -5.77
C LEU A 33 -16.90 4.84 -6.68
N GLY A 34 -17.06 6.11 -7.04
CA GLY A 34 -18.19 6.56 -7.86
C GLY A 34 -18.07 6.26 -9.34
N ASP A 35 -16.90 5.82 -9.81
CA ASP A 35 -16.67 5.55 -11.23
C ASP A 35 -16.74 4.05 -11.49
N SER A 36 -17.82 3.61 -12.12
CA SER A 36 -18.06 2.19 -12.41
C SER A 36 -17.04 1.60 -13.38
N GLN A 37 -16.31 2.45 -14.11
CA GLN A 37 -15.26 1.99 -15.03
C GLN A 37 -13.95 1.69 -14.32
N LYS A 38 -13.81 2.10 -13.07
CA LYS A 38 -12.57 1.92 -12.32
C LYS A 38 -12.66 0.68 -11.44
N PRO A 39 -11.67 -0.24 -11.54
CA PRO A 39 -11.74 -1.52 -10.83
C PRO A 39 -11.31 -1.39 -9.38
N SER A 40 -11.58 -2.44 -8.59
CA SER A 40 -10.91 -2.64 -7.32
C SER A 40 -9.43 -2.92 -7.56
N ILE A 41 -8.56 -2.49 -6.63
CA ILE A 41 -7.12 -2.75 -6.78
C ILE A 41 -6.79 -4.23 -6.56
N SER A 42 -7.66 -4.97 -5.89
CA SER A 42 -7.48 -6.38 -5.60
C SER A 42 -8.83 -7.03 -5.35
N LEU A 43 -8.91 -8.33 -5.63
CA LEU A 43 -10.10 -9.12 -5.30
C LEU A 43 -10.35 -9.19 -3.79
N THR A 44 -9.29 -9.06 -2.99
CA THR A 44 -9.41 -9.08 -1.52
C THR A 44 -9.72 -7.71 -0.93
N LEU A 45 -9.67 -6.66 -1.74
CA LEU A 45 -9.99 -5.29 -1.34
C LEU A 45 -10.98 -4.68 -2.33
N PRO A 46 -12.20 -5.25 -2.44
CA PRO A 46 -13.20 -4.70 -3.37
C PRO A 46 -13.59 -3.28 -2.97
N LYS A 47 -14.06 -2.50 -3.93
CA LYS A 47 -14.48 -1.13 -3.68
C LYS A 47 -15.58 -1.11 -2.61
N SER A 48 -15.38 -0.29 -1.57
CA SER A 48 -16.32 -0.17 -0.46
C SER A 48 -16.20 1.22 0.15
N THR A 49 -17.34 1.80 0.51
CA THR A 49 -17.38 3.11 1.18
C THR A 49 -16.91 3.03 2.63
N ASP A 50 -16.95 1.85 3.24
CA ASP A 50 -16.60 1.69 4.66
C ASP A 50 -15.10 1.62 4.90
N GLY A 51 -14.34 1.32 3.85
CA GLY A 51 -12.90 1.12 4.01
C GLY A 51 -12.57 -0.21 4.67
N TYR A 52 -11.29 -0.39 4.97
CA TYR A 52 -10.78 -1.64 5.55
C TYR A 52 -9.84 -1.32 6.68
N SER A 53 -9.81 -2.19 7.69
CA SER A 53 -8.83 -2.12 8.78
C SER A 53 -8.34 -3.52 9.13
N SER A 54 -7.08 -3.58 9.61
CA SER A 54 -6.44 -4.84 9.94
C SER A 54 -5.33 -4.59 10.96
N LYS A 55 -5.10 -5.55 11.85
CA LYS A 55 -3.95 -5.51 12.75
C LYS A 55 -2.63 -5.67 12.01
N PHE A 56 -2.67 -6.33 10.85
CA PHE A 56 -1.49 -6.62 10.05
C PHE A 56 -1.63 -5.96 8.68
N LEU A 57 -0.50 -5.73 8.01
CA LEU A 57 -0.53 -5.21 6.66
C LEU A 57 -1.34 -6.15 5.78
N PHE A 58 -2.23 -5.56 4.98
CA PHE A 58 -3.11 -6.35 4.11
C PHE A 58 -2.28 -7.24 3.18
N PRO A 59 -2.69 -8.51 2.96
CA PRO A 59 -1.90 -9.42 2.12
C PRO A 59 -1.56 -8.87 0.75
N PHE A 60 -2.46 -8.12 0.13
CA PHE A 60 -2.20 -7.51 -1.16
C PHE A 60 -0.95 -6.63 -1.13
N PHE A 61 -0.84 -5.77 -0.11
CA PHE A 61 0.31 -4.87 0.03
C PHE A 61 1.55 -5.62 0.53
N TYR A 62 1.36 -6.59 1.41
CA TYR A 62 2.46 -7.41 1.90
C TYR A 62 3.18 -8.13 0.74
N ASN A 63 2.41 -8.61 -0.23
CA ASN A 63 2.97 -9.30 -1.40
C ASN A 63 3.74 -8.38 -2.33
N MET A 64 3.66 -7.07 -2.15
CA MET A 64 4.47 -6.10 -2.89
C MET A 64 5.84 -5.88 -2.28
N LEU A 65 6.08 -6.40 -1.09
CA LEU A 65 7.36 -6.19 -0.38
C LEU A 65 8.46 -7.06 -0.98
N PRO A 66 9.72 -6.57 -0.97
CA PRO A 66 10.84 -7.40 -1.36
C PRO A 66 11.06 -8.55 -0.38
N GLU A 67 11.66 -9.64 -0.84
CA GLU A 67 11.93 -10.83 -0.03
C GLU A 67 13.40 -11.21 -0.11
N GLY A 68 13.85 -11.99 0.89
CA GLY A 68 15.19 -12.57 0.90
C GLY A 68 16.28 -11.51 0.81
N THR A 69 17.23 -11.72 -0.09
CA THR A 69 18.36 -10.81 -0.28
C THR A 69 17.92 -9.43 -0.69
N ASN A 70 16.87 -9.33 -1.53
CA ASN A 70 16.32 -8.05 -1.95
C ASN A 70 15.79 -7.26 -0.75
N LYS A 71 15.15 -7.93 0.20
CA LYS A 71 14.68 -7.28 1.42
C LYS A 71 15.85 -6.78 2.25
N GLN A 72 16.89 -7.61 2.41
CA GLN A 72 18.08 -7.21 3.17
C GLN A 72 18.74 -5.98 2.57
N MET A 73 18.89 -5.96 1.25
CA MET A 73 19.49 -4.82 0.54
C MET A 73 18.64 -3.57 0.69
N ALA A 74 17.31 -3.68 0.57
CA ALA A 74 16.41 -2.55 0.73
C ALA A 74 16.47 -1.98 2.14
N CYS A 75 16.47 -2.84 3.15
CA CYS A 75 16.56 -2.41 4.55
C CYS A 75 17.87 -1.67 4.81
N ALA A 76 18.99 -2.18 4.29
CA ALA A 76 20.28 -1.54 4.47
C ALA A 76 20.36 -0.21 3.72
N PHE A 77 19.90 -0.18 2.47
CA PHE A 77 19.95 1.02 1.64
C PHE A 77 19.10 2.15 2.21
N HIS A 78 17.89 1.84 2.63
CA HIS A 78 16.93 2.83 3.14
C HIS A 78 17.00 3.02 4.65
N ARG A 79 17.82 2.24 5.34
CA ARG A 79 17.96 2.27 6.81
C ARG A 79 16.63 2.02 7.50
N ILE A 80 15.98 0.93 7.11
CA ILE A 80 14.67 0.53 7.59
C ILE A 80 14.80 -0.77 8.38
N GLU A 81 14.11 -0.85 9.52
CA GLU A 81 14.04 -2.09 10.29
C GLU A 81 13.31 -3.17 9.49
N PRO A 82 13.76 -4.44 9.55
CA PRO A 82 13.12 -5.51 8.78
C PRO A 82 11.63 -5.71 9.10
N GLU A 83 11.21 -5.38 10.31
CA GLU A 83 9.80 -5.50 10.73
C GLU A 83 8.98 -4.27 10.38
N ASP A 84 9.58 -3.20 9.90
CA ASP A 84 8.86 -2.00 9.49
C ASP A 84 8.33 -2.17 8.07
N TYR A 85 7.28 -2.98 7.94
CA TYR A 85 6.72 -3.33 6.64
C TYR A 85 6.18 -2.11 5.90
N PHE A 86 5.59 -1.16 6.63
CA PHE A 86 5.05 0.04 6.00
C PHE A 86 6.17 0.94 5.47
N GLY A 87 7.26 1.08 6.22
CA GLY A 87 8.44 1.81 5.75
C GLY A 87 9.02 1.18 4.50
N LEU A 88 9.14 -0.16 4.48
CA LEU A 88 9.57 -0.89 3.30
C LEU A 88 8.64 -0.64 2.11
N LEU A 89 7.34 -0.73 2.34
CA LEU A 89 6.34 -0.52 1.29
C LEU A 89 6.50 0.87 0.65
N MET A 90 6.59 1.91 1.47
CA MET A 90 6.71 3.28 0.98
C MET A 90 8.00 3.54 0.21
N ASN A 91 9.07 2.82 0.53
CA ASN A 91 10.37 3.04 -0.08
C ASN A 91 10.70 2.11 -1.23
N THR A 92 9.94 1.01 -1.40
CA THR A 92 10.22 0.03 -2.45
C THR A 92 9.11 -0.08 -3.49
N ALA A 93 7.87 0.27 -3.15
CA ALA A 93 6.73 0.17 -4.05
C ALA A 93 6.39 1.49 -4.73
N ASN A 94 7.27 2.47 -4.64
CA ASN A 94 7.07 3.78 -5.27
C ASN A 94 7.52 3.80 -6.73
N ILE A 95 8.17 2.76 -7.20
CA ILE A 95 8.64 2.63 -8.57
C ILE A 95 7.75 1.63 -9.30
N ASP A 96 7.40 1.97 -10.53
CA ASP A 96 6.57 1.14 -11.39
C ASP A 96 7.41 -0.04 -11.88
N SER A 97 7.33 -1.17 -11.19
CA SER A 97 8.13 -2.35 -11.53
C SER A 97 7.29 -3.50 -12.07
N ILE A 98 6.35 -3.99 -11.27
CA ILE A 98 5.50 -5.12 -11.64
C ILE A 98 4.07 -4.79 -11.24
N GLY A 99 3.16 -4.85 -12.20
CA GLY A 99 1.75 -4.56 -11.96
C GLY A 99 1.44 -3.07 -12.03
N ALA A 100 0.17 -2.75 -11.79
CA ALA A 100 -0.35 -1.41 -12.00
C ALA A 100 -0.34 -0.54 -10.76
N VAL A 101 -0.07 -1.11 -9.58
CA VAL A 101 -0.22 -0.42 -8.29
C VAL A 101 1.12 0.11 -7.81
N ARG A 102 1.13 1.38 -7.39
CA ARG A 102 2.29 2.04 -6.78
C ARG A 102 1.88 2.67 -5.46
N ILE A 103 2.85 2.79 -4.55
CA ILE A 103 2.65 3.39 -3.24
C ILE A 103 3.54 4.63 -3.13
N ILE A 104 2.93 5.79 -2.91
CA ILE A 104 3.66 7.04 -2.84
C ILE A 104 3.49 7.65 -1.45
N LYS A 105 4.60 7.87 -0.78
CA LYS A 105 4.61 8.50 0.55
C LYS A 105 3.98 9.89 0.51
N ILE A 106 3.13 10.16 1.47
CA ILE A 106 2.55 11.49 1.65
C ILE A 106 3.51 12.37 2.43
#